data_9779755770c8ae7efbc76aa177720881
#
_entry.id   9779755770c8ae7efbc76aa177720881
#
_cell.length_a   1.000
_cell.length_b   1.000
_cell.length_c   1.000
_cell.angle_alpha   90.00
_cell.angle_beta   90.00
_cell.angle_gamma   90.00
#
_symmetry.space_group_name_H-M   'P 1'
#
loop_
_entity.id
_entity.type
_entity.pdbx_description
1 polymer ?
#
loop_
_entity_poly.entity_id
_entity_poly.type
_entity_poly.pdbx_seq_one_letter_code
_entity_poly.pdbx_strand_id
1 'polypeptide(L)'
;MTKIAVAKGDGIGPEIMAAVLSVFDAAKVPMEYEFVDMGKWVFDKGYSNGMTPEAQQTIESLGILFKGPMETPKGKGVKSVNVTARKTWNTYANKRTFQTLHGVDTVFSKAGIPIDITIVRENIEDTYGGIEHMLTHDVALSRRFITRPGSMQLIKYAFEMAKKKGARRITCGHKANIMKLTDGLFLEVFNEVAKEYPELKADDVIVDDLCMKLVSRPDLFDVVVLTNLQGDIVSDLCAGLVGGLGFAPSANIGDHISIFEAVHGTAPDIAGKNMANPTALLLSGFAMLRHLGLMEAATTMENALLYTLESGVHTGDFGDKTIPSLSTTEFAQAIISNFGKVPQHQPKPFIANQPPTPTHFKLEKNPMLESLELGHVSIVGVDMFIESNVQPTAIAEKCLHHTADIFKLVTISNRGTQVWPKGSSFTNLVNQYSCRFESIGDIPVTQVDILELYKRLSQDFKICSTELLNMWGDKKAYSLAQGQ
;
A
#
# COMPACT_ATOMS: atom_id res chain seq x y z
N MET A 1 -3.45 2.32 -33.16
CA MET A 1 -2.97 3.29 -32.17
C MET A 1 -3.55 2.94 -30.82
N THR A 2 -2.74 2.87 -29.77
CA THR A 2 -3.24 2.55 -28.42
C THR A 2 -3.84 3.81 -27.80
N LYS A 3 -5.07 3.73 -27.28
CA LYS A 3 -5.74 4.85 -26.62
C LYS A 3 -5.68 4.67 -25.10
N ILE A 4 -5.38 5.74 -24.37
CA ILE A 4 -5.28 5.73 -22.91
C ILE A 4 -6.06 6.89 -22.30
N ALA A 5 -6.58 6.72 -21.08
CA ALA A 5 -7.15 7.79 -20.30
C ALA A 5 -6.03 8.60 -19.61
N VAL A 6 -6.14 9.93 -19.64
CA VAL A 6 -5.18 10.86 -19.03
C VAL A 6 -5.90 11.81 -18.09
N ALA A 7 -5.53 11.80 -16.80
CA ALA A 7 -5.98 12.76 -15.82
C ALA A 7 -4.84 13.70 -15.43
N LYS A 8 -4.99 15.01 -15.66
CA LYS A 8 -3.92 15.99 -15.37
C LYS A 8 -3.58 16.07 -13.89
N GLY A 9 -4.54 15.81 -13.01
CA GLY A 9 -4.36 15.89 -11.56
C GLY A 9 -4.43 17.33 -11.01
N ASP A 10 -4.02 17.47 -9.76
CA ASP A 10 -4.05 18.73 -8.99
C ASP A 10 -2.64 19.30 -8.78
N GLY A 11 -2.56 20.55 -8.36
CA GLY A 11 -1.30 21.22 -8.03
C GLY A 11 -0.32 21.28 -9.18
N ILE A 12 0.87 20.65 -9.04
CA ILE A 12 1.87 20.57 -10.12
C ILE A 12 1.46 19.60 -11.25
N GLY A 13 0.38 18.83 -11.06
CA GLY A 13 -0.07 17.81 -12.02
C GLY A 13 -0.18 18.30 -13.46
N PRO A 14 -0.92 19.39 -13.74
CA PRO A 14 -1.08 19.89 -15.12
C PRO A 14 0.23 20.25 -15.81
N GLU A 15 1.19 20.86 -15.12
CA GLU A 15 2.45 21.29 -15.71
C GLU A 15 3.39 20.11 -15.99
N ILE A 16 3.52 19.16 -15.04
CA ILE A 16 4.36 17.96 -15.26
C ILE A 16 3.74 17.01 -16.29
N MET A 17 2.40 16.87 -16.31
CA MET A 17 1.72 16.08 -17.34
C MET A 17 1.95 16.66 -18.73
N ALA A 18 1.80 17.97 -18.90
CA ALA A 18 2.08 18.63 -20.19
C ALA A 18 3.52 18.41 -20.63
N ALA A 19 4.49 18.51 -19.71
CA ALA A 19 5.90 18.24 -19.99
C ALA A 19 6.14 16.79 -20.44
N VAL A 20 5.54 15.81 -19.75
CA VAL A 20 5.68 14.39 -20.11
C VAL A 20 5.05 14.09 -21.47
N LEU A 21 3.84 14.57 -21.73
CA LEU A 21 3.17 14.35 -23.01
C LEU A 21 3.95 15.01 -24.15
N SER A 22 4.57 16.18 -23.95
CA SER A 22 5.43 16.80 -24.98
C SER A 22 6.64 15.94 -25.35
N VAL A 23 7.23 15.21 -24.39
CA VAL A 23 8.30 14.24 -24.65
C VAL A 23 7.77 13.05 -25.46
N PHE A 24 6.58 12.54 -25.13
CA PHE A 24 5.96 11.43 -25.87
C PHE A 24 5.59 11.82 -27.31
N ASP A 25 5.05 13.03 -27.49
CA ASP A 25 4.67 13.55 -28.82
C ASP A 25 5.91 13.76 -29.69
N ALA A 26 7.00 14.31 -29.12
CA ALA A 26 8.26 14.48 -29.84
C ALA A 26 8.90 13.13 -30.23
N ALA A 27 8.73 12.10 -29.41
CA ALA A 27 9.16 10.73 -29.73
C ALA A 27 8.20 10.01 -30.69
N LYS A 28 7.10 10.64 -31.12
CA LYS A 28 6.08 10.08 -31.99
C LYS A 28 5.52 8.73 -31.48
N VAL A 29 5.31 8.65 -30.16
CA VAL A 29 4.71 7.46 -29.57
C VAL A 29 3.34 7.19 -30.20
N PRO A 30 3.04 5.97 -30.69
CA PRO A 30 1.78 5.68 -31.39
C PRO A 30 0.61 5.56 -30.42
N MET A 31 0.31 6.64 -29.68
CA MET A 31 -0.72 6.72 -28.65
C MET A 31 -1.69 7.87 -28.88
N GLU A 32 -2.93 7.69 -28.45
CA GLU A 32 -3.96 8.72 -28.37
C GLU A 32 -4.35 8.95 -26.90
N TYR A 33 -4.58 10.21 -26.55
CA TYR A 33 -4.91 10.60 -25.18
C TYR A 33 -6.38 11.00 -25.09
N GLU A 34 -7.12 10.36 -24.20
CA GLU A 34 -8.46 10.78 -23.82
C GLU A 34 -8.41 11.41 -22.43
N PHE A 35 -8.56 12.73 -22.39
CA PHE A 35 -8.49 13.46 -21.12
C PHE A 35 -9.76 13.25 -20.31
N VAL A 36 -9.57 12.95 -19.02
CA VAL A 36 -10.65 12.67 -18.07
C VAL A 36 -10.58 13.58 -16.85
N ASP A 37 -11.75 13.90 -16.32
CA ASP A 37 -11.90 14.80 -15.18
C ASP A 37 -11.80 14.02 -13.87
N MET A 38 -10.67 14.18 -13.16
CA MET A 38 -10.41 13.62 -11.85
C MET A 38 -9.63 14.62 -10.97
N GLY A 39 -9.83 14.54 -9.67
CA GLY A 39 -9.09 15.32 -8.68
C GLY A 39 -9.97 16.10 -7.72
N LYS A 40 -9.34 16.99 -6.94
CA LYS A 40 -10.01 17.80 -5.92
C LYS A 40 -11.12 18.69 -6.51
N TRP A 41 -10.88 19.31 -7.65
CA TRP A 41 -11.85 20.20 -8.28
C TRP A 41 -13.13 19.47 -8.73
N VAL A 42 -13.05 18.18 -9.05
CA VAL A 42 -14.22 17.33 -9.34
C VAL A 42 -14.95 17.00 -8.05
N PHE A 43 -14.21 16.71 -6.98
CA PHE A 43 -14.78 16.54 -5.64
C PHE A 43 -15.52 17.80 -5.19
N ASP A 44 -14.93 18.98 -5.37
CA ASP A 44 -15.53 20.27 -5.00
C ASP A 44 -16.82 20.56 -5.79
N LYS A 45 -17.03 19.92 -6.95
CA LYS A 45 -18.29 19.95 -7.73
C LYS A 45 -19.35 18.96 -7.22
N GLY A 46 -19.06 18.19 -6.16
CA GLY A 46 -20.02 17.27 -5.54
C GLY A 46 -19.84 15.79 -5.88
N TYR A 47 -18.85 15.43 -6.68
CA TYR A 47 -18.55 14.03 -6.97
C TYR A 47 -17.65 13.44 -5.85
N SER A 48 -18.26 12.74 -4.91
CA SER A 48 -17.61 12.28 -3.67
C SER A 48 -16.43 11.32 -3.87
N ASN A 49 -16.34 10.66 -5.03
CA ASN A 49 -15.22 9.80 -5.43
C ASN A 49 -14.09 10.56 -6.16
N GLY A 50 -14.25 11.86 -6.39
CA GLY A 50 -13.30 12.71 -7.12
C GLY A 50 -13.17 12.39 -8.61
N MET A 51 -14.16 11.71 -9.20
CA MET A 51 -14.27 11.37 -10.64
C MET A 51 -15.66 11.66 -11.13
N THR A 52 -15.79 12.10 -12.39
CA THR A 52 -17.11 12.12 -13.05
C THR A 52 -17.51 10.72 -13.53
N PRO A 53 -18.82 10.42 -13.71
CA PRO A 53 -19.24 9.15 -14.28
C PRO A 53 -18.67 8.88 -15.67
N GLU A 54 -18.54 9.91 -16.49
CA GLU A 54 -17.96 9.83 -17.85
C GLU A 54 -16.47 9.49 -17.77
N ALA A 55 -15.72 10.07 -16.82
CA ALA A 55 -14.32 9.75 -16.58
C ALA A 55 -14.17 8.27 -16.19
N GLN A 56 -15.03 7.79 -15.30
CA GLN A 56 -15.01 6.39 -14.87
C GLN A 56 -15.28 5.45 -16.07
N GLN A 57 -16.31 5.70 -16.86
CA GLN A 57 -16.63 4.88 -18.04
C GLN A 57 -15.49 4.87 -19.07
N THR A 58 -14.88 6.02 -19.32
CA THR A 58 -13.72 6.14 -20.22
C THR A 58 -12.55 5.30 -19.74
N ILE A 59 -12.18 5.40 -18.45
CA ILE A 59 -11.08 4.63 -17.87
C ILE A 59 -11.38 3.12 -17.95
N GLU A 60 -12.60 2.72 -17.61
CA GLU A 60 -13.01 1.31 -17.65
C GLU A 60 -13.01 0.74 -19.07
N SER A 61 -13.32 1.55 -20.08
CA SER A 61 -13.30 1.13 -21.48
C SER A 61 -11.88 1.01 -22.04
N LEU A 62 -10.94 1.84 -21.57
CA LEU A 62 -9.57 1.90 -22.09
C LEU A 62 -8.58 1.01 -21.33
N GLY A 63 -8.87 0.70 -20.06
CA GLY A 63 -8.04 -0.18 -19.22
C GLY A 63 -6.74 0.45 -18.69
N ILE A 64 -6.34 1.62 -19.20
CA ILE A 64 -5.12 2.32 -18.78
C ILE A 64 -5.45 3.75 -18.38
N LEU A 65 -5.03 4.10 -17.17
CA LEU A 65 -5.06 5.48 -16.67
C LEU A 65 -3.64 5.97 -16.42
N PHE A 66 -3.27 7.06 -17.09
CA PHE A 66 -2.05 7.82 -16.79
C PHE A 66 -2.44 9.12 -16.11
N LYS A 67 -1.99 9.36 -14.86
CA LYS A 67 -2.47 10.49 -14.09
C LYS A 67 -1.38 11.25 -13.36
N GLY A 68 -1.60 12.55 -13.19
CA GLY A 68 -0.86 13.41 -12.28
C GLY A 68 -1.24 13.17 -10.80
N PRO A 69 -0.55 13.83 -9.87
CA PRO A 69 -0.87 13.77 -8.44
C PRO A 69 -2.26 14.34 -8.16
N MET A 70 -2.91 13.80 -7.12
CA MET A 70 -4.24 14.26 -6.70
C MET A 70 -4.24 14.65 -5.23
N GLU A 71 -4.84 15.78 -4.92
CA GLU A 71 -4.95 16.26 -3.56
C GLU A 71 -5.98 15.41 -2.79
N THR A 72 -5.57 14.96 -1.60
CA THR A 72 -6.49 14.40 -0.63
C THR A 72 -6.85 15.49 0.36
N PRO A 73 -8.09 15.99 0.38
CA PRO A 73 -8.50 17.01 1.30
C PRO A 73 -8.26 16.60 2.76
N LYS A 74 -7.69 17.50 3.56
CA LYS A 74 -7.53 17.30 5.00
C LYS A 74 -8.86 17.59 5.69
N GLY A 75 -9.46 16.61 6.36
CA GLY A 75 -10.69 16.82 7.11
C GLY A 75 -11.54 15.57 7.29
N LYS A 76 -12.54 15.65 8.16
CA LYS A 76 -13.43 14.52 8.46
C LYS A 76 -14.32 14.19 7.26
N GLY A 77 -14.37 12.90 6.91
CA GLY A 77 -15.36 12.35 5.96
C GLY A 77 -14.93 12.30 4.49
N VAL A 78 -13.74 12.78 4.12
CA VAL A 78 -13.28 12.74 2.73
C VAL A 78 -12.33 11.57 2.51
N LYS A 79 -12.68 10.68 1.59
CA LYS A 79 -11.78 9.58 1.17
C LYS A 79 -10.82 10.08 0.10
N SER A 80 -9.57 9.59 0.13
CA SER A 80 -8.58 9.88 -0.91
C SER A 80 -9.07 9.40 -2.28
N VAL A 81 -9.03 10.27 -3.28
CA VAL A 81 -9.34 9.92 -4.68
C VAL A 81 -8.45 8.78 -5.16
N ASN A 82 -7.16 8.79 -4.80
CA ASN A 82 -6.21 7.73 -5.13
C ASN A 82 -6.63 6.37 -4.54
N VAL A 83 -6.98 6.34 -3.25
CA VAL A 83 -7.43 5.11 -2.58
C VAL A 83 -8.75 4.63 -3.17
N THR A 84 -9.66 5.54 -3.46
CA THR A 84 -10.96 5.21 -4.09
C THR A 84 -10.74 4.57 -5.47
N ALA A 85 -9.93 5.17 -6.33
CA ALA A 85 -9.60 4.64 -7.66
C ALA A 85 -8.99 3.24 -7.59
N ARG A 86 -8.00 3.03 -6.71
CA ARG A 86 -7.34 1.73 -6.51
C ARG A 86 -8.33 0.64 -6.12
N LYS A 87 -9.26 0.94 -5.22
CA LYS A 87 -10.30 0.00 -4.76
C LYS A 87 -11.37 -0.26 -5.81
N THR A 88 -11.85 0.81 -6.48
CA THR A 88 -12.89 0.69 -7.51
C THR A 88 -12.48 -0.29 -8.61
N TRP A 89 -11.22 -0.27 -9.01
CA TRP A 89 -10.71 -1.09 -10.11
C TRP A 89 -9.83 -2.26 -9.66
N ASN A 90 -9.81 -2.57 -8.35
CA ASN A 90 -9.02 -3.65 -7.77
C ASN A 90 -7.57 -3.67 -8.29
N THR A 91 -6.89 -2.52 -8.27
CA THR A 91 -5.47 -2.45 -8.62
C THR A 91 -4.62 -2.92 -7.45
N TYR A 92 -4.59 -4.23 -7.23
CA TYR A 92 -4.14 -4.92 -6.03
C TYR A 92 -2.64 -4.80 -5.75
N ALA A 93 -1.82 -4.52 -6.76
CA ALA A 93 -0.37 -4.42 -6.60
C ALA A 93 0.13 -3.02 -6.96
N ASN A 94 0.75 -2.34 -6.02
CA ASN A 94 1.46 -1.08 -6.28
C ASN A 94 2.96 -1.35 -6.39
N LYS A 95 3.48 -1.25 -7.60
CA LYS A 95 4.90 -1.43 -7.91
C LYS A 95 5.59 -0.08 -7.90
N ARG A 96 6.63 0.08 -7.08
CA ARG A 96 7.50 1.26 -6.98
C ARG A 96 8.95 0.85 -7.15
N THR A 97 9.65 1.41 -8.12
CA THR A 97 11.06 1.07 -8.41
C THR A 97 11.96 2.23 -8.06
N PHE A 98 12.99 1.98 -7.28
CA PHE A 98 13.95 2.96 -6.80
C PHE A 98 15.34 2.59 -7.33
N GLN A 99 15.90 3.44 -8.18
CA GLN A 99 17.19 3.22 -8.79
C GLN A 99 18.07 4.46 -8.63
N THR A 100 19.35 4.24 -8.36
CA THR A 100 20.35 5.33 -8.47
C THR A 100 20.33 5.87 -9.89
N LEU A 101 20.17 7.18 -10.02
CA LEU A 101 20.27 7.89 -11.30
C LEU A 101 21.55 8.72 -11.32
N HIS A 102 22.42 8.53 -12.31
CA HIS A 102 23.61 9.34 -12.46
C HIS A 102 23.21 10.80 -12.76
N GLY A 103 23.86 11.73 -12.06
CA GLY A 103 23.47 13.15 -12.07
C GLY A 103 22.50 13.55 -10.95
N VAL A 104 21.99 12.56 -10.18
CA VAL A 104 21.21 12.81 -8.96
C VAL A 104 22.06 12.42 -7.74
N ASP A 105 22.58 13.43 -7.07
CA ASP A 105 23.47 13.25 -5.92
C ASP A 105 22.69 12.85 -4.66
N THR A 106 23.10 11.73 -4.08
CA THR A 106 22.64 11.25 -2.78
C THR A 106 23.81 10.85 -1.91
N VAL A 107 23.59 10.59 -0.62
CA VAL A 107 24.63 10.03 0.25
C VAL A 107 25.13 8.69 -0.31
N PHE A 108 24.25 7.88 -0.88
CA PHE A 108 24.57 6.56 -1.44
C PHE A 108 25.35 6.66 -2.75
N SER A 109 24.92 7.54 -3.67
CA SER A 109 25.66 7.73 -4.94
C SER A 109 27.07 8.26 -4.71
N LYS A 110 27.23 9.20 -3.75
CA LYS A 110 28.55 9.72 -3.34
C LYS A 110 29.43 8.69 -2.67
N ALA A 111 28.83 7.73 -1.94
CA ALA A 111 29.56 6.60 -1.35
C ALA A 111 29.82 5.45 -2.34
N GLY A 112 29.38 5.57 -3.60
CA GLY A 112 29.54 4.50 -4.61
C GLY A 112 28.64 3.29 -4.35
N ILE A 113 27.53 3.45 -3.61
CA ILE A 113 26.59 2.38 -3.27
C ILE A 113 25.38 2.48 -4.22
N PRO A 114 25.25 1.58 -5.22
CA PRO A 114 24.13 1.61 -6.13
C PRO A 114 22.85 1.11 -5.44
N ILE A 115 21.73 1.74 -5.73
CA ILE A 115 20.39 1.33 -5.32
C ILE A 115 19.65 0.81 -6.55
N ASP A 116 19.05 -0.38 -6.45
CA ASP A 116 18.08 -0.91 -7.42
C ASP A 116 17.08 -1.81 -6.66
N ILE A 117 16.11 -1.20 -6.03
CA ILE A 117 15.13 -1.86 -5.18
C ILE A 117 13.73 -1.64 -5.77
N THR A 118 12.95 -2.70 -5.86
CA THR A 118 11.54 -2.62 -6.22
C THR A 118 10.68 -3.01 -5.03
N ILE A 119 9.83 -2.11 -4.58
CA ILE A 119 8.79 -2.38 -3.59
C ILE A 119 7.51 -2.81 -4.32
N VAL A 120 6.93 -3.92 -3.90
CA VAL A 120 5.60 -4.37 -4.29
C VAL A 120 4.71 -4.28 -3.06
N ARG A 121 3.87 -3.24 -3.04
CA ARG A 121 2.99 -2.89 -1.94
C ARG A 121 1.59 -3.42 -2.19
N GLU A 122 0.97 -4.05 -1.20
CA GLU A 122 -0.46 -4.31 -1.19
C GLU A 122 -1.23 -2.97 -1.31
N ASN A 123 -2.37 -2.96 -2.00
CA ASN A 123 -2.94 -1.70 -2.43
C ASN A 123 -4.45 -1.54 -2.13
N ILE A 124 -5.09 -2.54 -1.51
CA ILE A 124 -6.55 -2.60 -1.32
C ILE A 124 -6.94 -2.68 0.15
N GLU A 125 -6.24 -3.50 0.92
CA GLU A 125 -6.57 -3.91 2.29
C GLU A 125 -5.83 -3.12 3.38
N ASP A 126 -5.57 -3.78 4.49
CA ASP A 126 -4.86 -3.24 5.65
C ASP A 126 -5.68 -2.12 6.33
N THR A 127 -5.02 -1.20 7.01
CA THR A 127 -5.62 0.01 7.60
C THR A 127 -6.22 0.95 6.55
N TYR A 128 -5.78 0.86 5.31
CA TYR A 128 -6.35 1.58 4.17
C TYR A 128 -7.78 1.12 3.83
N GLY A 129 -8.28 0.05 4.47
CA GLY A 129 -9.70 -0.29 4.51
C GLY A 129 -10.56 0.88 4.95
N GLY A 130 -10.04 1.69 5.87
CA GLY A 130 -10.68 2.91 6.36
C GLY A 130 -11.89 2.61 7.26
N ILE A 131 -11.85 1.51 8.00
CA ILE A 131 -12.90 1.13 8.95
C ILE A 131 -12.43 1.57 10.34
N GLU A 132 -13.00 2.67 10.82
CA GLU A 132 -12.67 3.26 12.09
C GLU A 132 -13.91 3.57 12.91
N HIS A 133 -13.82 3.42 14.21
CA HIS A 133 -14.90 3.70 15.16
C HIS A 133 -14.37 4.40 16.41
N MET A 134 -15.11 5.38 16.89
CA MET A 134 -14.94 5.86 18.26
C MET A 134 -15.68 4.90 19.20
N LEU A 135 -14.95 4.18 20.02
CA LEU A 135 -15.54 3.27 21.02
C LEU A 135 -16.07 4.06 22.22
N THR A 136 -15.29 5.06 22.64
CA THR A 136 -15.67 6.03 23.66
C THR A 136 -15.31 7.42 23.18
N HIS A 137 -15.54 8.47 23.99
CA HIS A 137 -15.06 9.81 23.68
C HIS A 137 -13.53 9.88 23.50
N ASP A 138 -12.80 9.03 24.22
CA ASP A 138 -11.32 9.09 24.30
C ASP A 138 -10.61 7.95 23.57
N VAL A 139 -11.35 6.95 23.02
CA VAL A 139 -10.77 5.75 22.43
C VAL A 139 -11.28 5.53 21.00
N ALA A 140 -10.38 5.59 20.05
CA ALA A 140 -10.63 5.24 18.66
C ALA A 140 -10.10 3.82 18.35
N LEU A 141 -10.83 3.09 17.52
CA LEU A 141 -10.47 1.77 16.99
C LEU A 141 -10.32 1.86 15.47
N SER A 142 -9.25 1.31 14.92
CA SER A 142 -9.13 1.02 13.50
C SER A 142 -9.09 -0.49 13.28
N ARG A 143 -9.87 -0.99 12.32
CA ARG A 143 -9.83 -2.39 11.92
C ARG A 143 -8.83 -2.59 10.79
N ARG A 144 -7.80 -3.35 11.08
CA ARG A 144 -6.82 -3.83 10.11
C ARG A 144 -7.15 -5.27 9.75
N PHE A 145 -7.27 -5.57 8.47
CA PHE A 145 -7.48 -6.94 8.01
C PHE A 145 -6.59 -7.26 6.83
N ILE A 146 -6.11 -8.50 6.80
CA ILE A 146 -5.31 -9.10 5.73
C ILE A 146 -6.06 -10.36 5.31
N THR A 147 -6.27 -10.53 4.01
CA THR A 147 -6.94 -11.71 3.48
C THR A 147 -5.97 -12.62 2.74
N ARG A 148 -6.21 -13.92 2.78
CA ARG A 148 -5.41 -14.90 2.04
C ARG A 148 -5.49 -14.66 0.53
N PRO A 149 -6.67 -14.43 -0.09
CA PRO A 149 -6.76 -14.17 -1.52
C PRO A 149 -6.06 -12.89 -1.96
N GLY A 150 -6.23 -11.79 -1.22
CA GLY A 150 -5.54 -10.52 -1.52
C GLY A 150 -4.03 -10.68 -1.42
N SER A 151 -3.54 -11.34 -0.36
CA SER A 151 -2.13 -11.66 -0.19
C SER A 151 -1.61 -12.57 -1.32
N MET A 152 -2.37 -13.62 -1.69
CA MET A 152 -2.01 -14.54 -2.76
C MET A 152 -1.87 -13.83 -4.11
N GLN A 153 -2.82 -12.97 -4.45
CA GLN A 153 -2.82 -12.21 -5.70
C GLN A 153 -1.60 -11.28 -5.80
N LEU A 154 -1.35 -10.52 -4.74
CA LEU A 154 -0.19 -9.63 -4.66
C LEU A 154 1.13 -10.38 -4.75
N ILE A 155 1.29 -11.43 -3.93
CA ILE A 155 2.55 -12.15 -3.78
C ILE A 155 2.89 -12.88 -5.07
N LYS A 156 1.92 -13.54 -5.71
CA LYS A 156 2.14 -14.17 -7.03
C LYS A 156 2.58 -13.16 -8.09
N TYR A 157 1.91 -11.99 -8.14
CA TYR A 157 2.37 -10.89 -9.01
C TYR A 157 3.83 -10.50 -8.72
N ALA A 158 4.20 -10.39 -7.46
CA ALA A 158 5.54 -9.99 -7.06
C ALA A 158 6.61 -11.01 -7.48
N PHE A 159 6.34 -12.32 -7.34
CA PHE A 159 7.23 -13.37 -7.80
C PHE A 159 7.37 -13.40 -9.33
N GLU A 160 6.27 -13.31 -10.08
CA GLU A 160 6.30 -13.22 -11.53
C GLU A 160 7.08 -12.00 -12.03
N MET A 161 6.86 -10.84 -11.39
CA MET A 161 7.58 -9.62 -11.70
C MET A 161 9.07 -9.74 -11.37
N ALA A 162 9.42 -10.33 -10.22
CA ALA A 162 10.81 -10.56 -9.82
C ALA A 162 11.54 -11.47 -10.82
N LYS A 163 10.89 -12.56 -11.25
CA LYS A 163 11.41 -13.46 -12.28
C LYS A 163 11.63 -12.75 -13.62
N LYS A 164 10.65 -11.97 -14.09
CA LYS A 164 10.78 -11.16 -15.32
C LYS A 164 11.87 -10.10 -15.23
N LYS A 165 12.07 -9.50 -14.06
CA LYS A 165 13.16 -8.54 -13.80
C LYS A 165 14.54 -9.22 -13.79
N GLY A 166 14.62 -10.53 -13.62
CA GLY A 166 15.86 -11.27 -13.35
C GLY A 166 16.43 -10.98 -11.97
N ALA A 167 15.55 -10.73 -11.00
CA ALA A 167 15.94 -10.52 -9.61
C ALA A 167 16.56 -11.80 -9.03
N ARG A 168 17.54 -11.63 -8.14
CA ARG A 168 18.19 -12.75 -7.43
C ARG A 168 17.39 -13.12 -6.17
N ARG A 169 16.72 -12.11 -5.57
CA ARG A 169 16.10 -12.20 -4.26
C ARG A 169 14.76 -11.49 -4.23
N ILE A 170 13.81 -12.10 -3.51
CA ILE A 170 12.54 -11.50 -3.12
C ILE A 170 12.36 -11.64 -1.61
N THR A 171 12.08 -10.54 -0.93
CA THR A 171 12.00 -10.47 0.54
C THR A 171 10.59 -10.07 0.97
N CYS A 172 10.00 -10.81 1.90
CA CYS A 172 8.76 -10.41 2.58
C CYS A 172 9.08 -9.52 3.77
N GLY A 173 8.60 -8.28 3.77
CA GLY A 173 8.62 -7.43 4.96
C GLY A 173 7.36 -7.64 5.80
N HIS A 174 7.48 -7.81 7.12
CA HIS A 174 6.35 -8.11 8.00
C HIS A 174 6.62 -7.73 9.46
N LYS A 175 5.59 -7.78 10.31
CA LYS A 175 5.68 -7.66 11.77
C LYS A 175 4.99 -8.85 12.48
N ALA A 176 5.16 -10.06 11.95
CA ALA A 176 4.48 -11.28 12.43
C ALA A 176 4.86 -11.69 13.87
N ASN A 177 5.98 -11.20 14.39
CA ASN A 177 6.33 -11.39 15.80
C ASN A 177 5.36 -10.67 16.77
N ILE A 178 4.69 -9.62 16.32
CA ILE A 178 3.67 -8.85 17.05
C ILE A 178 2.27 -9.15 16.51
N MET A 179 2.06 -8.97 15.22
CA MET A 179 0.78 -9.21 14.54
C MET A 179 0.70 -10.64 14.00
N LYS A 180 0.58 -11.59 14.92
CA LYS A 180 0.74 -13.03 14.64
C LYS A 180 -0.31 -13.59 13.67
N LEU A 181 -1.53 -13.03 13.65
CA LEU A 181 -2.59 -13.49 12.77
C LEU A 181 -2.58 -12.75 11.43
N THR A 182 -2.51 -11.43 11.42
CA THR A 182 -2.55 -10.64 10.19
C THR A 182 -1.26 -10.74 9.38
N ASP A 183 -0.13 -10.29 9.94
CA ASP A 183 1.16 -10.40 9.27
C ASP A 183 1.64 -11.86 9.20
N GLY A 184 1.23 -12.69 10.16
CA GLY A 184 1.48 -14.13 10.11
C GLY A 184 0.82 -14.80 8.91
N LEU A 185 -0.43 -14.44 8.58
CA LEU A 185 -1.12 -14.92 7.38
C LEU A 185 -0.42 -14.45 6.10
N PHE A 186 0.01 -13.18 6.05
CA PHE A 186 0.74 -12.65 4.89
C PHE A 186 2.06 -13.40 4.66
N LEU A 187 2.83 -13.65 5.73
CA LEU A 187 4.07 -14.41 5.68
C LEU A 187 3.83 -15.90 5.31
N GLU A 188 2.76 -16.50 5.83
CA GLU A 188 2.38 -17.88 5.48
C GLU A 188 2.12 -18.00 3.98
N VAL A 189 1.34 -17.09 3.40
CA VAL A 189 1.05 -17.06 1.95
C VAL A 189 2.32 -16.81 1.14
N PHE A 190 3.22 -15.93 1.61
CA PHE A 190 4.51 -15.71 0.95
C PHE A 190 5.34 -17.00 0.88
N ASN A 191 5.44 -17.72 1.99
CA ASN A 191 6.17 -18.98 2.06
C ASN A 191 5.50 -20.11 1.22
N GLU A 192 4.19 -20.07 1.06
CA GLU A 192 3.45 -20.98 0.19
C GLU A 192 3.80 -20.74 -1.28
N VAL A 193 3.69 -19.49 -1.75
CA VAL A 193 4.00 -19.11 -3.13
C VAL A 193 5.49 -19.30 -3.45
N ALA A 194 6.38 -19.03 -2.52
CA ALA A 194 7.83 -19.20 -2.71
C ALA A 194 8.21 -20.61 -3.19
N LYS A 195 7.45 -21.63 -2.80
CA LYS A 195 7.69 -23.03 -3.23
C LYS A 195 7.47 -23.25 -4.74
N GLU A 196 6.69 -22.38 -5.38
CA GLU A 196 6.43 -22.41 -6.83
C GLU A 196 7.58 -21.79 -7.65
N TYR A 197 8.52 -21.06 -6.99
CA TYR A 197 9.61 -20.29 -7.63
C TYR A 197 10.99 -20.63 -7.04
N PRO A 198 11.45 -21.88 -7.17
CA PRO A 198 12.71 -22.34 -6.55
C PRO A 198 13.96 -21.64 -7.10
N GLU A 199 13.86 -20.96 -8.23
CA GLU A 199 14.95 -20.18 -8.84
C GLU A 199 15.19 -18.83 -8.15
N LEU A 200 14.25 -18.32 -7.37
CA LEU A 200 14.37 -17.08 -6.63
C LEU A 200 14.72 -17.34 -5.17
N LYS A 201 15.71 -16.64 -4.65
CA LYS A 201 15.95 -16.65 -3.20
C LYS A 201 14.84 -15.89 -2.48
N ALA A 202 13.91 -16.61 -1.87
CA ALA A 202 12.85 -16.06 -1.05
C ALA A 202 13.25 -16.05 0.42
N ASP A 203 13.07 -14.92 1.09
CA ASP A 203 13.28 -14.78 2.54
C ASP A 203 12.36 -13.72 3.15
N ASP A 204 12.41 -13.60 4.48
CA ASP A 204 11.61 -12.63 5.22
C ASP A 204 12.46 -11.80 6.17
N VAL A 205 11.99 -10.59 6.46
CA VAL A 205 12.64 -9.67 7.40
C VAL A 205 11.56 -8.89 8.17
N ILE A 206 11.73 -8.77 9.48
CA ILE A 206 10.87 -7.92 10.32
C ILE A 206 11.02 -6.46 9.87
N VAL A 207 9.93 -5.73 9.72
CA VAL A 207 9.87 -4.44 9.02
C VAL A 207 10.78 -3.35 9.61
N ASP A 208 11.00 -3.31 10.91
CA ASP A 208 11.93 -2.38 11.54
C ASP A 208 13.39 -2.72 11.21
N ASP A 209 13.76 -4.00 11.21
CA ASP A 209 15.06 -4.47 10.75
C ASP A 209 15.23 -4.25 9.23
N LEU A 210 14.16 -4.42 8.46
CA LEU A 210 14.14 -4.09 7.03
C LEU A 210 14.50 -2.61 6.79
N CYS A 211 13.85 -1.69 7.51
CA CYS A 211 14.13 -0.25 7.40
C CYS A 211 15.61 0.07 7.71
N MET A 212 16.15 -0.50 8.77
CA MET A 212 17.55 -0.34 9.14
C MET A 212 18.48 -0.89 8.06
N LYS A 213 18.18 -2.09 7.53
CA LYS A 213 19.00 -2.74 6.50
C LYS A 213 18.91 -2.05 5.13
N LEU A 214 17.77 -1.49 4.75
CA LEU A 214 17.63 -0.69 3.52
C LEU A 214 18.57 0.50 3.52
N VAL A 215 18.84 1.11 4.68
CA VAL A 215 19.79 2.22 4.82
C VAL A 215 21.23 1.72 4.93
N SER A 216 21.50 0.68 5.70
CA SER A 216 22.86 0.23 5.97
C SER A 216 23.43 -0.75 4.94
N ARG A 217 22.58 -1.55 4.31
CA ARG A 217 22.92 -2.62 3.37
C ARG A 217 21.88 -2.76 2.26
N PRO A 218 21.62 -1.69 1.47
CA PRO A 218 20.63 -1.73 0.38
C PRO A 218 20.93 -2.81 -0.68
N ASP A 219 22.19 -3.19 -0.81
CA ASP A 219 22.68 -4.25 -1.71
C ASP A 219 22.08 -5.64 -1.44
N LEU A 220 21.46 -5.83 -0.28
CA LEU A 220 20.81 -7.08 0.09
C LEU A 220 19.43 -7.26 -0.54
N PHE A 221 18.83 -6.24 -1.13
CA PHE A 221 17.44 -6.25 -1.57
C PHE A 221 17.29 -5.99 -3.06
N ASP A 222 16.57 -6.85 -3.77
CA ASP A 222 16.19 -6.64 -5.17
C ASP A 222 14.68 -6.32 -5.26
N VAL A 223 13.83 -7.17 -4.67
CA VAL A 223 12.38 -7.00 -4.60
C VAL A 223 11.91 -7.20 -3.17
N VAL A 224 11.08 -6.29 -2.68
CA VAL A 224 10.51 -6.37 -1.33
C VAL A 224 8.99 -6.32 -1.42
N VAL A 225 8.31 -7.28 -0.82
CA VAL A 225 6.85 -7.39 -0.79
C VAL A 225 6.35 -7.00 0.59
N LEU A 226 5.36 -6.13 0.66
CA LEU A 226 4.87 -5.52 1.90
C LEU A 226 3.35 -5.40 1.90
N THR A 227 2.75 -5.45 3.10
CA THR A 227 1.38 -5.02 3.33
C THR A 227 1.20 -3.54 3.03
N ASN A 228 -0.03 -3.05 2.96
CA ASN A 228 -0.34 -1.72 2.43
C ASN A 228 0.35 -0.59 3.22
N LEU A 229 0.13 -0.48 4.52
CA LEU A 229 0.71 0.59 5.33
C LEU A 229 2.24 0.49 5.41
N GLN A 230 2.76 -0.71 5.64
CA GLN A 230 4.20 -0.92 5.69
C GLN A 230 4.86 -0.59 4.34
N GLY A 231 4.22 -0.99 3.23
CA GLY A 231 4.70 -0.69 1.88
C GLY A 231 4.69 0.79 1.54
N ASP A 232 3.72 1.56 2.07
CA ASP A 232 3.69 3.02 1.93
C ASP A 232 4.91 3.65 2.61
N ILE A 233 5.10 3.35 3.88
CA ILE A 233 6.18 3.93 4.70
C ILE A 233 7.57 3.55 4.15
N VAL A 234 7.77 2.26 3.85
CA VAL A 234 9.07 1.76 3.36
C VAL A 234 9.40 2.27 1.97
N SER A 235 8.40 2.46 1.10
CA SER A 235 8.66 3.03 -0.23
C SER A 235 9.07 4.50 -0.19
N ASP A 236 8.55 5.29 0.75
CA ASP A 236 9.00 6.67 0.94
C ASP A 236 10.42 6.73 1.52
N LEU A 237 10.78 5.80 2.41
CA LEU A 237 12.18 5.61 2.81
C LEU A 237 13.07 5.33 1.59
N CYS A 238 12.67 4.39 0.72
CA CYS A 238 13.44 4.07 -0.49
C CYS A 238 13.54 5.25 -1.47
N ALA A 239 12.51 6.09 -1.58
CA ALA A 239 12.58 7.31 -2.36
C ALA A 239 13.68 8.26 -1.84
N GLY A 240 13.82 8.38 -0.51
CA GLY A 240 14.89 9.15 0.12
C GLY A 240 16.31 8.64 -0.25
N LEU A 241 16.48 7.33 -0.46
CA LEU A 241 17.77 6.75 -0.83
C LEU A 241 18.23 7.17 -2.23
N VAL A 242 17.30 7.49 -3.14
CA VAL A 242 17.57 7.77 -4.56
C VAL A 242 17.40 9.24 -4.96
N GLY A 243 17.21 10.14 -4.00
CA GLY A 243 17.13 11.59 -4.26
C GLY A 243 15.76 12.21 -4.02
N GLY A 244 14.79 11.43 -3.53
CA GLY A 244 13.46 11.90 -3.13
C GLY A 244 12.33 11.43 -4.05
N LEU A 245 11.11 11.86 -3.69
CA LEU A 245 9.88 11.45 -4.40
C LEU A 245 9.82 11.93 -5.86
N GLY A 246 10.58 12.98 -6.23
CA GLY A 246 10.70 13.46 -7.61
C GLY A 246 11.32 12.45 -8.59
N PHE A 247 11.88 11.34 -8.08
CA PHE A 247 12.49 10.25 -8.85
C PHE A 247 11.79 8.90 -8.64
N ALA A 248 10.64 8.89 -7.97
CA ALA A 248 9.92 7.69 -7.59
C ALA A 248 8.72 7.41 -8.50
N PRO A 249 8.84 6.51 -9.49
CA PRO A 249 7.73 6.06 -10.31
C PRO A 249 6.82 5.08 -9.56
N SER A 250 5.57 5.02 -10.00
CA SER A 250 4.57 4.09 -9.47
C SER A 250 3.68 3.53 -10.57
N ALA A 251 3.35 2.25 -10.44
CA ALA A 251 2.34 1.57 -11.24
C ALA A 251 1.40 0.78 -10.31
N ASN A 252 0.11 1.07 -10.39
CA ASN A 252 -0.92 0.29 -9.69
C ASN A 252 -1.51 -0.70 -10.69
N ILE A 253 -1.33 -1.97 -10.42
CA ILE A 253 -1.67 -3.06 -11.35
C ILE A 253 -2.91 -3.78 -10.88
N GLY A 254 -3.86 -3.92 -11.78
CA GLY A 254 -5.08 -4.72 -11.62
C GLY A 254 -5.29 -5.65 -12.81
N ASP A 255 -6.32 -6.49 -12.73
CA ASP A 255 -6.61 -7.47 -13.77
C ASP A 255 -7.17 -6.83 -15.05
N HIS A 256 -7.88 -5.73 -14.92
CA HIS A 256 -8.55 -5.04 -16.03
C HIS A 256 -8.02 -3.63 -16.26
N ILE A 257 -7.65 -2.95 -15.18
CA ILE A 257 -7.21 -1.56 -15.23
C ILE A 257 -5.87 -1.45 -14.54
N SER A 258 -4.96 -0.70 -15.15
CA SER A 258 -3.70 -0.30 -14.54
C SER A 258 -3.57 1.21 -14.52
N ILE A 259 -3.05 1.74 -13.39
CA ILE A 259 -2.89 3.19 -13.17
C ILE A 259 -1.39 3.49 -13.05
N PHE A 260 -0.91 4.42 -13.85
CA PHE A 260 0.47 4.89 -13.80
C PHE A 260 0.51 6.32 -13.30
N GLU A 261 1.28 6.56 -12.26
CA GLU A 261 1.36 7.86 -11.55
C GLU A 261 2.72 8.03 -10.89
N ALA A 262 3.13 9.25 -10.58
CA ALA A 262 4.25 9.49 -9.68
C ALA A 262 3.86 9.23 -8.22
N VAL A 263 4.84 8.89 -7.37
CA VAL A 263 4.59 8.68 -5.93
C VAL A 263 4.32 10.00 -5.21
N HIS A 264 4.95 11.11 -5.66
CA HIS A 264 4.84 12.42 -5.00
C HIS A 264 3.42 13.00 -5.03
N GLY A 265 3.14 13.91 -4.11
CA GLY A 265 1.89 14.68 -4.02
C GLY A 265 1.83 15.88 -4.96
N THR A 266 0.89 16.78 -4.67
CA THR A 266 0.52 17.93 -5.51
C THR A 266 1.44 19.15 -5.40
N ALA A 267 2.34 19.21 -4.41
CA ALA A 267 3.27 20.31 -4.15
C ALA A 267 2.68 21.71 -4.38
N PRO A 268 1.65 22.11 -3.63
CA PRO A 268 0.86 23.32 -3.89
C PRO A 268 1.70 24.60 -3.87
N ASP A 269 2.80 24.61 -3.13
CA ASP A 269 3.69 25.78 -2.99
C ASP A 269 4.38 26.18 -4.30
N ILE A 270 4.59 25.23 -5.22
CA ILE A 270 5.25 25.45 -6.52
C ILE A 270 4.31 25.23 -7.71
N ALA A 271 3.05 24.93 -7.47
CA ALA A 271 2.06 24.69 -8.52
C ALA A 271 1.90 25.90 -9.43
N GLY A 272 1.90 25.69 -10.75
CA GLY A 272 1.77 26.74 -11.77
C GLY A 272 3.00 27.63 -11.95
N LYS A 273 4.12 27.34 -11.25
CA LYS A 273 5.36 28.13 -11.37
C LYS A 273 6.35 27.58 -12.40
N ASN A 274 6.01 26.51 -13.09
CA ASN A 274 6.86 25.84 -14.07
C ASN A 274 8.24 25.43 -13.50
N MET A 275 8.26 24.96 -12.25
CA MET A 275 9.50 24.61 -11.52
C MET A 275 9.57 23.13 -11.13
N ALA A 276 8.46 22.40 -11.26
CA ALA A 276 8.34 21.02 -10.80
C ALA A 276 9.19 20.07 -11.65
N ASN A 277 9.83 19.09 -11.01
CA ASN A 277 10.57 18.02 -11.65
C ASN A 277 9.62 16.98 -12.25
N PRO A 278 9.60 16.76 -13.59
CA PRO A 278 8.71 15.78 -14.20
C PRO A 278 9.25 14.35 -14.20
N THR A 279 10.45 14.11 -13.66
CA THR A 279 11.18 12.83 -13.80
C THR A 279 10.39 11.63 -13.27
N ALA A 280 9.77 11.72 -12.09
CA ALA A 280 8.99 10.62 -11.53
C ALA A 280 7.81 10.24 -12.43
N LEU A 281 7.11 11.23 -13.00
CA LEU A 281 5.99 10.99 -13.91
C LEU A 281 6.49 10.46 -15.28
N LEU A 282 7.64 10.93 -15.78
CA LEU A 282 8.30 10.36 -16.97
C LEU A 282 8.63 8.89 -16.78
N LEU A 283 9.27 8.53 -15.67
CA LEU A 283 9.61 7.14 -15.34
C LEU A 283 8.35 6.27 -15.21
N SER A 284 7.26 6.80 -14.63
CA SER A 284 5.96 6.13 -14.57
C SER A 284 5.37 5.93 -15.98
N GLY A 285 5.51 6.94 -16.84
CA GLY A 285 5.12 6.86 -18.23
C GLY A 285 5.93 5.81 -19.02
N PHE A 286 7.23 5.71 -18.80
CA PHE A 286 8.04 4.65 -19.43
C PHE A 286 7.64 3.25 -18.93
N ALA A 287 7.26 3.12 -17.66
CA ALA A 287 6.67 1.87 -17.13
C ALA A 287 5.35 1.54 -17.82
N MET A 288 4.49 2.54 -18.07
CA MET A 288 3.25 2.39 -18.83
C MET A 288 3.52 1.95 -20.28
N LEU A 289 4.47 2.58 -20.97
CA LEU A 289 4.81 2.21 -22.34
C LEU A 289 5.31 0.76 -22.44
N ARG A 290 6.14 0.33 -21.47
CA ARG A 290 6.56 -1.07 -21.39
C ARG A 290 5.41 -2.03 -21.12
N HIS A 291 4.47 -1.63 -20.29
CA HIS A 291 3.25 -2.39 -20.04
C HIS A 291 2.42 -2.56 -21.33
N LEU A 292 2.39 -1.53 -22.17
CA LEU A 292 1.73 -1.54 -23.47
C LEU A 292 2.56 -2.21 -24.58
N GLY A 293 3.76 -2.72 -24.29
CA GLY A 293 4.65 -3.33 -25.27
C GLY A 293 5.42 -2.35 -26.15
N LEU A 294 5.31 -1.05 -25.90
CA LEU A 294 5.99 0.02 -26.65
C LEU A 294 7.44 0.20 -26.14
N MET A 295 8.22 -0.87 -26.24
CA MET A 295 9.55 -0.98 -25.63
C MET A 295 10.57 -0.03 -26.27
N GLU A 296 10.54 0.14 -27.58
CA GLU A 296 11.48 1.00 -28.34
C GLU A 296 11.33 2.46 -27.93
N ALA A 297 10.11 2.97 -27.90
CA ALA A 297 9.82 4.33 -27.50
C ALA A 297 10.23 4.58 -26.04
N ALA A 298 9.85 3.66 -25.13
CA ALA A 298 10.24 3.75 -23.72
C ALA A 298 11.77 3.79 -23.56
N THR A 299 12.51 2.92 -24.25
CA THR A 299 13.98 2.85 -24.15
C THR A 299 14.66 4.11 -24.70
N THR A 300 14.20 4.61 -25.85
CA THR A 300 14.75 5.83 -26.47
C THR A 300 14.61 7.03 -25.54
N MET A 301 13.43 7.25 -25.00
CA MET A 301 13.17 8.38 -24.10
C MET A 301 13.84 8.22 -22.73
N GLU A 302 13.91 7.01 -22.19
CA GLU A 302 14.59 6.78 -20.92
C GLU A 302 16.11 6.98 -21.06
N ASN A 303 16.74 6.52 -22.13
CA ASN A 303 18.15 6.81 -22.39
C ASN A 303 18.41 8.32 -22.54
N ALA A 304 17.54 9.05 -23.22
CA ALA A 304 17.64 10.51 -23.34
C ALA A 304 17.50 11.21 -21.98
N LEU A 305 16.56 10.79 -21.14
CA LEU A 305 16.43 11.28 -19.77
C LEU A 305 17.70 11.01 -18.96
N LEU A 306 18.19 9.77 -18.95
CA LEU A 306 19.40 9.38 -18.22
C LEU A 306 20.63 10.15 -18.70
N TYR A 307 20.78 10.33 -20.00
CA TYR A 307 21.87 11.17 -20.58
C TYR A 307 21.73 12.63 -20.12
N THR A 308 20.51 13.18 -20.09
CA THR A 308 20.24 14.56 -19.64
C THR A 308 20.65 14.75 -18.18
N LEU A 309 20.26 13.82 -17.31
CA LEU A 309 20.63 13.84 -15.89
C LEU A 309 22.16 13.70 -15.70
N GLU A 310 22.79 12.75 -16.39
CA GLU A 310 24.23 12.50 -16.34
C GLU A 310 25.04 13.70 -16.82
N SER A 311 24.51 14.51 -17.75
CA SER A 311 25.12 15.75 -18.23
C SER A 311 25.01 16.91 -17.24
N GLY A 312 24.46 16.70 -16.05
CA GLY A 312 24.31 17.71 -14.99
C GLY A 312 23.11 18.67 -15.19
N VAL A 313 22.25 18.40 -16.15
CA VAL A 313 21.03 19.19 -16.36
C VAL A 313 19.98 18.84 -15.29
N HIS A 314 19.46 19.85 -14.59
CA HIS A 314 18.59 19.63 -13.45
C HIS A 314 17.50 20.71 -13.30
N THR A 315 16.45 20.38 -12.56
CA THR A 315 15.44 21.33 -12.04
C THR A 315 15.84 21.83 -10.64
N GLY A 316 15.08 22.76 -10.08
CA GLY A 316 15.46 23.44 -8.82
C GLY A 316 15.53 22.56 -7.57
N ASP A 317 14.98 21.36 -7.58
CA ASP A 317 14.88 20.45 -6.43
C ASP A 317 16.13 19.55 -6.24
N PHE A 318 16.95 19.35 -7.29
CA PHE A 318 18.15 18.52 -7.21
C PHE A 318 19.33 19.16 -7.97
N GLY A 319 20.46 18.47 -8.05
CA GLY A 319 21.62 18.87 -8.83
C GLY A 319 22.52 19.90 -8.16
N ASP A 320 23.54 20.36 -8.88
CA ASP A 320 24.53 21.34 -8.44
C ASP A 320 23.91 22.75 -8.39
N LYS A 321 23.78 23.32 -7.23
CA LYS A 321 23.21 24.66 -7.02
C LYS A 321 24.05 25.79 -7.57
N THR A 322 25.28 25.56 -8.02
CA THR A 322 26.11 26.53 -8.70
C THR A 322 25.76 26.64 -10.19
N ILE A 323 25.06 25.67 -10.77
CA ILE A 323 24.56 25.65 -12.12
C ILE A 323 23.10 26.13 -12.13
N PRO A 324 22.68 27.00 -13.05
CA PRO A 324 21.28 27.42 -13.15
C PRO A 324 20.37 26.22 -13.43
N SER A 325 19.33 26.08 -12.58
CA SER A 325 18.29 25.07 -12.78
C SER A 325 17.38 25.45 -13.94
N LEU A 326 16.87 24.44 -14.64
CA LEU A 326 15.87 24.59 -15.69
C LEU A 326 14.45 24.58 -15.11
N SER A 327 13.54 25.25 -15.80
CA SER A 327 12.10 25.10 -15.58
C SER A 327 11.64 23.71 -16.03
N THR A 328 10.42 23.32 -15.63
CA THR A 328 9.78 22.06 -16.04
C THR A 328 9.77 21.89 -17.57
N THR A 329 9.40 22.94 -18.28
CA THR A 329 9.31 22.94 -19.75
C THR A 329 10.70 22.86 -20.40
N GLU A 330 11.68 23.64 -19.90
CA GLU A 330 13.06 23.60 -20.45
C GLU A 330 13.72 22.27 -20.18
N PHE A 331 13.46 21.63 -19.03
CA PHE A 331 13.97 20.30 -18.72
C PHE A 331 13.39 19.24 -19.68
N ALA A 332 12.09 19.28 -19.99
CA ALA A 332 11.48 18.42 -20.99
C ALA A 332 12.10 18.67 -22.38
N GLN A 333 12.34 19.91 -22.76
CA GLN A 333 12.99 20.26 -24.04
C GLN A 333 14.46 19.77 -24.12
N ALA A 334 15.18 19.79 -22.99
CA ALA A 334 16.52 19.23 -22.91
C ALA A 334 16.52 17.72 -23.16
N ILE A 335 15.55 16.99 -22.61
CA ILE A 335 15.38 15.56 -22.86
C ILE A 335 15.09 15.30 -24.35
N ILE A 336 14.17 16.06 -24.95
CA ILE A 336 13.82 15.94 -26.38
C ILE A 336 15.07 16.18 -27.27
N SER A 337 15.87 17.18 -26.94
CA SER A 337 17.10 17.50 -27.67
C SER A 337 18.19 16.41 -27.57
N ASN A 338 18.05 15.51 -26.62
CA ASN A 338 18.94 14.40 -26.36
C ASN A 338 18.44 13.06 -26.93
N PHE A 339 17.36 13.03 -27.71
CA PHE A 339 16.90 11.81 -28.36
C PHE A 339 17.99 11.20 -29.23
N GLY A 340 18.16 9.89 -29.14
CA GLY A 340 19.21 9.12 -29.82
C GLY A 340 20.54 9.09 -29.08
N LYS A 341 20.74 9.89 -28.02
CA LYS A 341 21.91 9.78 -27.15
C LYS A 341 21.72 8.67 -26.12
N VAL A 342 22.84 8.05 -25.74
CA VAL A 342 22.90 6.96 -24.77
C VAL A 342 23.79 7.39 -23.60
N PRO A 343 23.38 7.24 -22.34
CA PRO A 343 24.20 7.59 -21.19
C PRO A 343 25.44 6.69 -21.10
N GLN A 344 26.51 7.16 -20.49
CA GLN A 344 27.70 6.34 -20.21
C GLN A 344 27.43 5.34 -19.11
N HIS A 345 26.67 5.78 -18.08
CA HIS A 345 26.28 4.96 -16.96
C HIS A 345 24.85 4.44 -17.17
N GLN A 346 24.62 3.17 -16.88
CA GLN A 346 23.31 2.52 -16.90
C GLN A 346 22.50 2.67 -18.23
N PRO A 347 23.13 2.48 -19.41
CA PRO A 347 22.39 2.52 -20.66
C PRO A 347 21.30 1.45 -20.65
N LYS A 348 20.09 1.82 -21.08
CA LYS A 348 19.02 0.84 -21.27
C LYS A 348 19.21 0.14 -22.59
N PRO A 349 19.25 -1.21 -22.62
CA PRO A 349 19.41 -1.95 -23.87
C PRO A 349 18.20 -1.72 -24.78
N PHE A 350 18.45 -1.69 -26.07
CA PHE A 350 17.39 -1.69 -27.05
C PHE A 350 16.60 -2.98 -26.98
N ILE A 351 15.29 -2.87 -26.83
CA ILE A 351 14.35 -4.00 -26.83
C ILE A 351 13.29 -3.70 -27.88
N ALA A 352 13.11 -4.61 -28.84
CA ALA A 352 12.06 -4.49 -29.82
C ALA A 352 10.66 -4.51 -29.18
N ASN A 353 9.70 -3.87 -29.82
CA ASN A 353 8.33 -3.86 -29.37
C ASN A 353 7.80 -5.28 -29.18
N GLN A 354 7.02 -5.49 -28.13
CA GLN A 354 6.46 -6.77 -27.73
C GLN A 354 4.93 -6.66 -27.66
N PRO A 355 4.21 -7.77 -27.76
CA PRO A 355 2.79 -7.75 -27.38
C PRO A 355 2.65 -7.18 -25.98
N PRO A 356 1.55 -6.43 -25.69
CA PRO A 356 1.28 -5.99 -24.34
C PRO A 356 1.35 -7.18 -23.40
N THR A 357 2.05 -7.02 -22.29
CA THR A 357 2.11 -8.09 -21.29
C THR A 357 0.72 -8.20 -20.68
N PRO A 358 0.04 -9.35 -20.77
CA PRO A 358 -1.19 -9.55 -20.01
C PRO A 358 -0.85 -9.33 -18.53
N THR A 359 -1.46 -8.37 -17.92
CA THR A 359 -1.26 -8.06 -16.49
C THR A 359 -1.98 -9.04 -15.59
N HIS A 360 -2.61 -10.04 -16.20
CA HIS A 360 -3.62 -10.84 -15.55
C HIS A 360 -3.01 -12.01 -14.83
N PHE A 361 -2.86 -11.87 -13.53
CA PHE A 361 -2.97 -12.96 -12.63
C PHE A 361 -4.47 -13.15 -12.31
N LYS A 362 -5.20 -13.84 -13.19
CA LYS A 362 -6.59 -14.20 -12.93
C LYS A 362 -6.56 -15.33 -11.92
N LEU A 363 -7.03 -15.09 -10.72
CA LEU A 363 -7.50 -16.17 -9.88
C LEU A 363 -8.69 -16.77 -10.63
N GLU A 364 -8.50 -17.91 -11.31
CA GLU A 364 -9.52 -18.54 -12.16
C GLU A 364 -10.80 -18.87 -11.40
N LYS A 365 -10.71 -18.92 -10.07
CA LYS A 365 -11.82 -19.10 -9.14
C LYS A 365 -11.63 -18.20 -7.93
N ASN A 366 -12.71 -17.70 -7.39
CA ASN A 366 -12.66 -17.05 -6.08
C ASN A 366 -12.57 -18.15 -5.00
N PRO A 367 -11.36 -18.49 -4.50
CA PRO A 367 -11.21 -19.62 -3.58
C PRO A 367 -11.96 -19.42 -2.26
N MET A 368 -12.38 -18.18 -1.97
CA MET A 368 -13.14 -17.85 -0.77
C MET A 368 -14.61 -18.29 -0.83
N LEU A 369 -15.22 -18.32 -2.02
CA LEU A 369 -16.61 -18.76 -2.17
C LEU A 369 -16.70 -20.29 -2.28
N GLU A 370 -15.61 -20.95 -2.69
CA GLU A 370 -15.55 -22.41 -2.84
C GLU A 370 -15.05 -23.14 -1.58
N SER A 371 -14.30 -22.47 -0.71
CA SER A 371 -13.68 -23.08 0.48
C SER A 371 -14.56 -23.03 1.75
N LEU A 372 -15.87 -22.98 1.59
CA LEU A 372 -16.80 -23.11 2.73
C LEU A 372 -16.83 -24.54 3.34
N GLU A 373 -16.05 -25.48 2.84
CA GLU A 373 -15.62 -26.65 3.61
C GLU A 373 -14.55 -26.25 4.66
N LEU A 374 -14.81 -25.16 5.36
CA LEU A 374 -14.10 -24.86 6.59
C LEU A 374 -14.42 -25.99 7.56
N GLY A 375 -13.38 -26.66 8.08
CA GLY A 375 -13.53 -27.62 9.16
C GLY A 375 -14.40 -27.02 10.28
N HIS A 376 -14.86 -27.84 11.19
CA HIS A 376 -15.78 -27.45 12.25
C HIS A 376 -15.35 -26.15 12.95
N VAL A 377 -16.12 -25.08 12.74
CA VAL A 377 -15.93 -23.80 13.44
C VAL A 377 -16.82 -23.81 14.69
N SER A 378 -16.21 -23.64 15.86
CA SER A 378 -16.93 -23.53 17.11
C SER A 378 -16.65 -22.20 17.80
N ILE A 379 -17.66 -21.64 18.44
CA ILE A 379 -17.51 -20.47 19.30
C ILE A 379 -17.11 -20.97 20.68
N VAL A 380 -16.04 -20.40 21.25
CA VAL A 380 -15.55 -20.74 22.59
C VAL A 380 -15.61 -19.56 23.56
N GLY A 381 -16.10 -18.41 23.10
CA GLY A 381 -16.23 -17.23 23.94
C GLY A 381 -16.40 -15.94 23.14
N VAL A 382 -16.21 -14.83 23.84
CA VAL A 382 -16.35 -13.48 23.28
C VAL A 382 -15.46 -12.49 24.03
N ASP A 383 -14.86 -11.56 23.30
CA ASP A 383 -14.31 -10.33 23.84
C ASP A 383 -15.37 -9.23 23.76
N MET A 384 -15.73 -8.65 24.90
CA MET A 384 -16.65 -7.52 25.00
C MET A 384 -15.90 -6.26 25.41
N PHE A 385 -16.01 -5.23 24.60
CA PHE A 385 -15.38 -3.93 24.84
C PHE A 385 -16.40 -3.00 25.48
N ILE A 386 -16.14 -2.58 26.72
CA ILE A 386 -17.06 -1.79 27.52
C ILE A 386 -16.52 -0.40 27.83
N GLU A 387 -17.42 0.58 27.95
CA GLU A 387 -17.10 1.92 28.47
C GLU A 387 -17.38 1.95 29.97
N SER A 388 -16.39 2.33 30.77
CA SER A 388 -16.53 2.42 32.23
C SER A 388 -15.45 3.31 32.84
N ASN A 389 -15.82 4.02 33.92
CA ASN A 389 -14.91 4.88 34.70
C ASN A 389 -14.58 4.28 36.06
N VAL A 390 -14.98 3.00 36.32
CA VAL A 390 -14.71 2.36 37.61
C VAL A 390 -13.46 1.48 37.55
N GLN A 391 -12.96 1.09 38.71
CA GLN A 391 -11.74 0.27 38.82
C GLN A 391 -11.97 -1.14 38.27
N PRO A 392 -10.90 -1.78 37.72
CA PRO A 392 -11.01 -3.13 37.12
C PRO A 392 -11.61 -4.19 38.02
N THR A 393 -11.38 -4.13 39.32
CA THR A 393 -11.96 -5.08 40.30
C THR A 393 -13.47 -4.95 40.37
N ALA A 394 -13.99 -3.73 40.39
CA ALA A 394 -15.44 -3.49 40.42
C ALA A 394 -16.10 -3.89 39.09
N ILE A 395 -15.39 -3.74 37.97
CA ILE A 395 -15.83 -4.26 36.66
C ILE A 395 -15.91 -5.78 36.73
N ALA A 396 -14.86 -6.43 37.26
CA ALA A 396 -14.81 -7.89 37.37
C ALA A 396 -15.94 -8.45 38.22
N GLU A 397 -16.22 -7.85 39.37
CA GLU A 397 -17.33 -8.26 40.26
C GLU A 397 -18.67 -8.24 39.52
N LYS A 398 -18.97 -7.18 38.81
CA LYS A 398 -20.19 -7.07 38.00
C LYS A 398 -20.20 -8.07 36.84
N CYS A 399 -19.09 -8.21 36.10
CA CYS A 399 -18.99 -9.20 35.04
C CYS A 399 -19.22 -10.62 35.54
N LEU A 400 -18.63 -11.01 36.67
CA LEU A 400 -18.78 -12.34 37.27
C LEU A 400 -20.24 -12.62 37.69
N HIS A 401 -20.99 -11.59 38.10
CA HIS A 401 -22.40 -11.73 38.41
C HIS A 401 -23.26 -12.10 37.17
N HIS A 402 -22.80 -11.72 35.96
CA HIS A 402 -23.55 -11.92 34.73
C HIS A 402 -23.12 -13.15 33.92
N THR A 403 -22.05 -13.86 34.31
CA THR A 403 -21.49 -14.98 33.50
C THR A 403 -22.38 -16.20 33.45
N ALA A 404 -23.29 -16.37 34.41
CA ALA A 404 -24.04 -17.62 34.62
C ALA A 404 -23.07 -18.83 34.67
N ASP A 405 -23.59 -20.05 34.48
CA ASP A 405 -22.76 -21.26 34.53
C ASP A 405 -22.14 -21.64 33.16
N ILE A 406 -22.22 -20.74 32.18
CA ILE A 406 -21.76 -20.99 30.81
C ILE A 406 -20.38 -20.36 30.56
N PHE A 407 -20.16 -19.13 31.06
CA PHE A 407 -18.95 -18.36 30.81
C PHE A 407 -18.12 -18.16 32.07
N LYS A 408 -16.82 -18.06 31.91
CA LYS A 408 -15.88 -17.52 32.89
C LYS A 408 -15.29 -16.23 32.37
N LEU A 409 -15.18 -15.22 33.22
CA LEU A 409 -14.34 -14.05 32.92
C LEU A 409 -12.86 -14.46 33.06
N VAL A 410 -12.12 -14.40 31.97
CA VAL A 410 -10.73 -14.84 31.92
C VAL A 410 -9.79 -13.70 32.27
N THR A 411 -10.03 -12.55 31.66
CA THR A 411 -9.16 -11.36 31.83
C THR A 411 -9.92 -10.09 31.51
N ILE A 412 -9.50 -9.00 32.16
CA ILE A 412 -9.83 -7.63 31.74
C ILE A 412 -8.53 -6.95 31.36
N SER A 413 -8.53 -6.31 30.20
CA SER A 413 -7.41 -5.48 29.76
C SER A 413 -7.85 -4.04 29.50
N ASN A 414 -6.89 -3.12 29.65
CA ASN A 414 -7.04 -1.71 29.35
C ASN A 414 -5.81 -1.26 28.58
N ARG A 415 -5.99 -0.61 27.44
CA ARG A 415 -4.92 -0.25 26.52
C ARG A 415 -4.01 -1.44 26.13
N GLY A 416 -4.61 -2.64 26.00
CA GLY A 416 -3.89 -3.87 25.67
C GLY A 416 -3.10 -4.49 26.81
N THR A 417 -3.11 -3.88 28.02
CA THR A 417 -2.45 -4.39 29.22
C THR A 417 -3.46 -5.06 30.13
N GLN A 418 -3.13 -6.27 30.63
CA GLN A 418 -3.98 -6.95 31.62
C GLN A 418 -4.05 -6.15 32.91
N VAL A 419 -5.27 -5.91 33.38
CA VAL A 419 -5.55 -5.18 34.63
C VAL A 419 -6.33 -6.01 35.65
N TRP A 420 -6.83 -7.18 35.24
CA TRP A 420 -7.45 -8.17 36.10
C TRP A 420 -7.27 -9.58 35.48
N PRO A 421 -7.09 -10.67 36.26
CA PRO A 421 -7.10 -10.79 37.75
C PRO A 421 -5.85 -10.22 38.44
N LYS A 422 -4.74 -10.10 37.72
CA LYS A 422 -3.48 -9.52 38.24
C LYS A 422 -3.08 -8.38 37.33
N GLY A 423 -3.23 -7.14 37.77
CA GLY A 423 -2.81 -5.94 37.07
C GLY A 423 -1.65 -5.25 37.76
N SER A 424 -0.94 -4.40 37.02
CA SER A 424 0.06 -3.51 37.58
C SER A 424 -0.57 -2.23 38.10
N SER A 425 -0.16 -1.79 39.28
CA SER A 425 -0.57 -0.50 39.84
C SER A 425 -0.02 0.70 39.06
N PHE A 426 0.92 0.48 38.13
CA PHE A 426 1.51 1.51 37.28
C PHE A 426 0.74 1.70 35.95
N THR A 427 -0.30 0.93 35.71
CA THR A 427 -1.08 1.05 34.47
C THR A 427 -1.96 2.31 34.52
N ASN A 428 -1.76 3.24 33.59
CA ASN A 428 -2.67 4.36 33.39
C ASN A 428 -3.91 3.86 32.65
N LEU A 429 -5.06 4.01 33.28
CA LEU A 429 -6.34 3.53 32.76
C LEU A 429 -7.03 4.61 31.89
N VAL A 430 -7.73 4.16 30.85
CA VAL A 430 -8.70 4.93 30.09
C VAL A 430 -10.09 4.34 30.30
N ASN A 431 -11.12 5.03 29.84
CA ASN A 431 -12.52 4.66 30.04
C ASN A 431 -13.02 3.51 29.14
N GLN A 432 -12.12 2.70 28.58
CA GLN A 432 -12.47 1.57 27.74
C GLN A 432 -11.72 0.32 28.21
N TYR A 433 -12.45 -0.77 28.42
CA TYR A 433 -11.92 -2.06 28.85
C TYR A 433 -12.34 -3.16 27.87
N SER A 434 -11.44 -4.13 27.66
CA SER A 434 -11.75 -5.39 26.98
C SER A 434 -11.90 -6.49 28.01
N CYS A 435 -13.07 -7.08 28.06
CA CYS A 435 -13.43 -8.19 28.97
C CYS A 435 -13.55 -9.47 28.16
N ARG A 436 -12.67 -10.44 28.43
CA ARG A 436 -12.67 -11.74 27.75
C ARG A 436 -13.48 -12.75 28.54
N PHE A 437 -14.49 -13.32 27.89
CA PHE A 437 -15.31 -14.39 28.39
C PHE A 437 -15.08 -15.65 27.57
N GLU A 438 -14.72 -16.75 28.23
CA GLU A 438 -14.58 -18.07 27.60
C GLU A 438 -15.57 -19.05 28.20
N SER A 439 -15.93 -20.09 27.42
CA SER A 439 -16.78 -21.18 27.92
C SER A 439 -16.15 -21.90 29.11
N ILE A 440 -16.98 -22.43 29.99
CA ILE A 440 -16.52 -23.26 31.10
C ILE A 440 -16.41 -24.71 30.63
N GLY A 441 -15.18 -25.24 30.66
CA GLY A 441 -14.89 -26.59 30.16
C GLY A 441 -15.26 -26.74 28.67
N ASP A 442 -15.91 -27.88 28.35
CA ASP A 442 -16.32 -28.24 26.99
C ASP A 442 -17.78 -27.85 26.69
N ILE A 443 -18.37 -26.90 27.42
CA ILE A 443 -19.74 -26.46 27.19
C ILE A 443 -19.81 -25.80 25.80
N PRO A 444 -20.64 -26.31 24.87
CA PRO A 444 -20.84 -25.68 23.58
C PRO A 444 -21.47 -24.30 23.75
N VAL A 445 -20.88 -23.31 23.10
CA VAL A 445 -21.36 -21.92 23.09
C VAL A 445 -21.96 -21.59 21.75
N THR A 446 -23.12 -20.97 21.75
CA THR A 446 -23.82 -20.49 20.56
C THR A 446 -23.83 -18.96 20.52
N GLN A 447 -24.20 -18.40 19.37
CA GLN A 447 -24.43 -16.95 19.27
C GLN A 447 -25.56 -16.47 20.19
N VAL A 448 -26.55 -17.33 20.49
CA VAL A 448 -27.65 -17.00 21.41
C VAL A 448 -27.12 -16.81 22.83
N ASP A 449 -26.20 -17.67 23.28
CA ASP A 449 -25.57 -17.54 24.60
C ASP A 449 -24.75 -16.23 24.71
N ILE A 450 -24.06 -15.85 23.63
CA ILE A 450 -23.33 -14.56 23.56
C ILE A 450 -24.31 -13.38 23.63
N LEU A 451 -25.45 -13.43 22.92
CA LEU A 451 -26.47 -12.37 22.97
C LEU A 451 -27.11 -12.26 24.38
N GLU A 452 -27.30 -13.37 25.04
CA GLU A 452 -27.84 -13.35 26.41
C GLU A 452 -26.82 -12.77 27.41
N LEU A 453 -25.53 -13.10 27.26
CA LEU A 453 -24.46 -12.47 28.04
C LEU A 453 -24.39 -10.95 27.76
N TYR A 454 -24.46 -10.55 26.50
CA TYR A 454 -24.48 -9.13 26.08
C TYR A 454 -25.66 -8.39 26.76
N LYS A 455 -26.86 -8.96 26.71
CA LYS A 455 -28.07 -8.39 27.31
C LYS A 455 -27.93 -8.19 28.84
N ARG A 456 -27.34 -9.17 29.54
CA ARG A 456 -27.09 -9.06 30.98
C ARG A 456 -26.06 -7.98 31.29
N LEU A 457 -24.90 -7.99 30.62
CA LEU A 457 -23.85 -7.01 30.82
C LEU A 457 -24.29 -5.58 30.45
N SER A 458 -25.19 -5.43 29.48
CA SER A 458 -25.73 -4.12 29.09
C SER A 458 -26.58 -3.44 30.16
N GLN A 459 -26.95 -4.15 31.26
CA GLN A 459 -27.61 -3.55 32.41
C GLN A 459 -26.66 -2.71 33.26
N ASP A 460 -25.39 -3.07 33.28
CA ASP A 460 -24.35 -2.41 34.08
C ASP A 460 -23.38 -1.58 33.25
N PHE A 461 -23.19 -1.91 31.96
CA PHE A 461 -22.16 -1.30 31.12
C PHE A 461 -22.69 -0.91 29.73
N LYS A 462 -22.15 0.15 29.19
CA LYS A 462 -22.29 0.43 27.77
C LYS A 462 -21.27 -0.44 27.01
N ILE A 463 -21.74 -1.39 26.20
CA ILE A 463 -20.92 -2.24 25.35
C ILE A 463 -20.67 -1.50 24.04
N CYS A 464 -19.39 -1.29 23.71
CA CYS A 464 -18.96 -0.50 22.57
C CYS A 464 -18.69 -1.36 21.33
N SER A 465 -18.24 -2.61 21.53
CA SER A 465 -17.93 -3.57 20.46
C SER A 465 -17.87 -4.98 21.03
N THR A 466 -17.96 -5.99 20.15
CA THR A 466 -17.80 -7.40 20.50
C THR A 466 -17.03 -8.13 19.40
N GLU A 467 -16.18 -9.11 19.80
CA GLU A 467 -15.48 -10.00 18.86
C GLU A 467 -15.61 -11.44 19.35
N LEU A 468 -16.09 -12.33 18.48
CA LEU A 468 -16.25 -13.75 18.83
C LEU A 468 -14.89 -14.44 18.93
N LEU A 469 -14.72 -15.30 19.89
CA LEU A 469 -13.58 -16.18 20.02
C LEU A 469 -13.92 -17.52 19.35
N ASN A 470 -13.33 -17.75 18.17
CA ASN A 470 -13.59 -18.94 17.37
C ASN A 470 -12.43 -19.92 17.45
N MET A 471 -12.76 -21.21 17.36
CA MET A 471 -11.83 -22.30 17.08
C MET A 471 -12.10 -22.83 15.68
N TRP A 472 -11.04 -23.12 14.94
CA TRP A 472 -11.07 -23.83 13.65
C TRP A 472 -10.43 -25.22 13.87
N GLY A 473 -11.26 -26.23 14.12
CA GLY A 473 -10.79 -27.47 14.71
C GLY A 473 -10.10 -27.19 16.05
N ASP A 474 -8.86 -27.60 16.21
CA ASP A 474 -8.07 -27.37 17.43
C ASP A 474 -7.29 -26.05 17.45
N LYS A 475 -7.38 -25.24 16.39
CA LYS A 475 -6.63 -24.00 16.25
C LYS A 475 -7.46 -22.80 16.72
N LYS A 476 -6.91 -22.03 17.67
CA LYS A 476 -7.50 -20.73 18.07
C LYS A 476 -7.42 -19.72 16.93
N ALA A 477 -8.57 -19.14 16.58
CA ALA A 477 -8.68 -18.08 15.54
C ALA A 477 -8.64 -16.66 16.16
N TYR A 478 -8.08 -16.52 17.35
CA TYR A 478 -7.93 -15.26 18.07
C TYR A 478 -6.58 -15.20 18.80
N SER A 479 -6.11 -13.99 19.09
CA SER A 479 -4.87 -13.78 19.86
C SER A 479 -5.12 -14.07 21.34
N LEU A 480 -4.12 -14.69 21.99
CA LEU A 480 -4.13 -14.82 23.44
C LEU A 480 -3.99 -13.44 24.10
N ALA A 481 -4.64 -13.25 25.24
CA ALA A 481 -4.42 -12.07 26.07
C ALA A 481 -3.03 -12.14 26.73
N GLN A 482 -2.52 -10.99 27.18
CA GLN A 482 -1.27 -10.95 27.92
C GLN A 482 -1.39 -11.82 29.19
N GLY A 483 -0.51 -12.79 29.35
CA GLY A 483 -0.52 -13.71 30.50
C GLY A 483 -1.32 -15.00 30.31
N GLN A 484 -1.90 -15.26 29.13
CA GLN A 484 -2.51 -16.54 28.74
C GLN A 484 -1.53 -17.48 28.05
#